data_8320ca938d00d666f61bcb4e39b27ca7
#
_entry.id   8320ca938d00d666f61bcb4e39b27ca7
#
_cell.length_a   1.000
_cell.length_b   1.000
_cell.length_c   1.000
_cell.angle_alpha   90.00
_cell.angle_beta   90.00
_cell.angle_gamma   90.00
#
_symmetry.space_group_name_H-M   'P 1'
#
loop_
_entity.id
_entity.type
_entity.pdbx_description
1 polymer ?
#
loop_
_entity_poly.entity_id
_entity_poly.type
_entity_poly.pdbx_seq_one_letter_code
_entity_poly.pdbx_strand_id
1 'polypeptide(L)'
;LSDAGGMAAYHIAGFRKAGAQVVGVCDVNLTKAESYAKENGIEYSYTSFAQMKKDIPDLTAVSVITPNKFHFPLVIEALQSGCSVFCEKPPAMNEDEAAKMAECAQKTGKKLMFNFNNRARQEVQALFAYIKQGTVGTINSAQATWIRRNGIPGFGGWFTDKKMSGGGAVIDLVHMLDLALYFMDYPHVNYVSACTYDTFIRNKAFKGPWGIPDTENGTIDVEASCHAFIVFTTGQCLTVRSSWAEMNEREVVSVAFQGTKAGGKAERLFACDGIDETAFDTCRLYTEENGHQVNRNIQTVKDTSMGRVDNAANFIYALDGTAEALNSPDQAVKLMRIIDALYASAASHKPVMLNNI
;
A
#
# COMPACT_ATOMS: atom_id res chain seq x y z
N LEU A 1 12.82 -10.14 8.62
CA LEU A 1 11.71 -10.67 7.81
C LEU A 1 10.84 -11.51 8.72
N SER A 2 9.82 -10.92 9.29
CA SER A 2 8.89 -11.66 10.14
C SER A 2 7.60 -11.89 9.36
N ASP A 3 7.47 -12.90 8.80
CA ASP A 3 6.52 -13.69 8.05
C ASP A 3 7.14 -14.12 6.72
N ALA A 4 7.54 -15.37 6.65
CA ALA A 4 7.95 -16.04 5.42
C ALA A 4 6.72 -16.24 4.50
N GLY A 5 5.86 -15.21 4.40
CA GLY A 5 4.71 -15.16 3.51
C GLY A 5 5.09 -14.72 2.09
N GLY A 6 4.11 -14.75 1.18
CA GLY A 6 4.34 -14.48 -0.24
C GLY A 6 5.01 -13.13 -0.58
N MET A 7 4.95 -12.12 0.32
CA MET A 7 5.56 -10.81 0.09
C MET A 7 7.08 -10.81 0.26
N ALA A 8 7.64 -11.64 1.15
CA ALA A 8 9.07 -11.72 1.41
C ALA A 8 9.88 -12.03 0.14
N ALA A 9 9.36 -12.91 -0.74
CA ALA A 9 10.02 -13.25 -2.00
C ALA A 9 10.22 -12.04 -2.92
N TYR A 10 9.24 -11.13 -3.00
CA TYR A 10 9.36 -9.90 -3.80
C TYR A 10 10.37 -8.92 -3.21
N HIS A 11 10.43 -8.80 -1.87
CA HIS A 11 11.41 -7.95 -1.20
C HIS A 11 12.82 -8.46 -1.42
N ILE A 12 13.07 -9.77 -1.24
CA ILE A 12 14.37 -10.40 -1.51
C ILE A 12 14.79 -10.19 -2.96
N ALA A 13 13.88 -10.44 -3.90
CA ALA A 13 14.15 -10.25 -5.33
C ALA A 13 14.54 -8.79 -5.64
N GLY A 14 13.83 -7.82 -5.08
CA GLY A 14 14.13 -6.40 -5.26
C GLY A 14 15.46 -5.98 -4.64
N PHE A 15 15.74 -6.42 -3.41
CA PHE A 15 17.00 -6.11 -2.74
C PHE A 15 18.20 -6.71 -3.50
N ARG A 16 18.10 -7.97 -3.94
CA ARG A 16 19.13 -8.63 -4.75
C ARG A 16 19.30 -7.97 -6.12
N LYS A 17 18.19 -7.56 -6.78
CA LYS A 17 18.23 -6.79 -8.03
C LYS A 17 19.05 -5.50 -7.88
N ALA A 18 18.96 -4.85 -6.74
CA ALA A 18 19.71 -3.64 -6.42
C ALA A 18 21.13 -3.89 -5.84
N GLY A 19 21.58 -5.15 -5.82
CA GLY A 19 22.91 -5.52 -5.35
C GLY A 19 23.07 -5.71 -3.84
N ALA A 20 21.98 -5.62 -3.06
CA ALA A 20 22.06 -5.84 -1.62
C ALA A 20 22.15 -7.34 -1.27
N GLN A 21 22.92 -7.64 -0.25
CA GLN A 21 23.01 -8.97 0.33
C GLN A 21 21.93 -9.16 1.39
N VAL A 22 21.09 -10.18 1.24
CA VAL A 22 20.10 -10.58 2.25
C VAL A 22 20.76 -11.63 3.15
N VAL A 23 21.10 -11.25 4.38
CA VAL A 23 21.91 -12.07 5.27
C VAL A 23 21.12 -12.82 6.32
N GLY A 24 19.91 -12.39 6.68
CA GLY A 24 19.16 -13.00 7.77
C GLY A 24 17.65 -12.93 7.61
N VAL A 25 16.97 -13.93 8.18
CA VAL A 25 15.50 -14.01 8.32
C VAL A 25 15.16 -14.11 9.81
N CYS A 26 14.09 -13.40 10.21
CA CYS A 26 13.55 -13.47 11.56
C CYS A 26 12.05 -13.80 11.50
N ASP A 27 11.61 -14.83 12.19
CA ASP A 27 10.19 -15.19 12.37
C ASP A 27 10.01 -15.74 13.79
N VAL A 28 8.87 -15.46 14.42
CA VAL A 28 8.56 -15.99 15.77
C VAL A 28 8.59 -17.53 15.82
N ASN A 29 8.43 -18.18 14.68
CA ASN A 29 8.58 -19.62 14.50
C ASN A 29 9.97 -19.91 13.87
N LEU A 30 10.89 -20.43 14.68
CA LEU A 30 12.26 -20.74 14.24
C LEU A 30 12.30 -21.71 13.06
N THR A 31 11.50 -22.77 13.09
CA THR A 31 11.47 -23.78 12.01
C THR A 31 11.06 -23.15 10.69
N LYS A 32 10.09 -22.21 10.73
CA LYS A 32 9.68 -21.45 9.55
C LYS A 32 10.80 -20.54 9.04
N ALA A 33 11.51 -19.85 9.96
CA ALA A 33 12.66 -19.00 9.59
C ALA A 33 13.78 -19.82 8.95
N GLU A 34 14.13 -20.98 9.54
CA GLU A 34 15.17 -21.89 9.02
C GLU A 34 14.83 -22.46 7.64
N SER A 35 13.59 -22.93 7.45
CA SER A 35 13.14 -23.45 6.16
C SER A 35 13.22 -22.37 5.10
N TYR A 36 12.69 -21.17 5.40
CA TYR A 36 12.70 -20.05 4.47
C TYR A 36 14.13 -19.56 4.13
N ALA A 37 15.00 -19.50 5.13
CA ALA A 37 16.41 -19.15 4.93
C ALA A 37 17.10 -20.15 3.99
N LYS A 38 16.92 -21.44 4.23
CA LYS A 38 17.49 -22.53 3.40
C LYS A 38 16.97 -22.46 1.95
N GLU A 39 15.66 -22.31 1.75
CA GLU A 39 15.04 -22.23 0.43
C GLU A 39 15.53 -21.04 -0.39
N ASN A 40 15.86 -19.92 0.28
CA ASN A 40 16.28 -18.68 -0.37
C ASN A 40 17.78 -18.42 -0.32
N GLY A 41 18.60 -19.38 0.19
CA GLY A 41 20.05 -19.22 0.29
C GLY A 41 20.46 -18.05 1.19
N ILE A 42 19.77 -17.90 2.34
CA ILE A 42 20.05 -16.89 3.36
C ILE A 42 20.79 -17.57 4.50
N GLU A 43 21.86 -16.94 5.01
CA GLU A 43 22.81 -17.57 5.91
C GLU A 43 22.25 -17.76 7.33
N TYR A 44 21.54 -16.75 7.85
CA TYR A 44 21.13 -16.73 9.26
C TYR A 44 19.62 -16.74 9.42
N SER A 45 19.16 -17.42 10.48
CA SER A 45 17.76 -17.45 10.92
C SER A 45 17.64 -17.16 12.41
N TYR A 46 16.63 -16.35 12.78
CA TYR A 46 16.43 -15.88 14.15
C TYR A 46 14.95 -15.88 14.53
N THR A 47 14.67 -15.85 15.83
CA THR A 47 13.33 -15.59 16.37
C THR A 47 13.18 -14.18 16.94
N SER A 48 14.25 -13.40 17.01
CA SER A 48 14.28 -12.05 17.57
C SER A 48 15.17 -11.15 16.74
N PHE A 49 14.64 -9.97 16.38
CA PHE A 49 15.42 -8.94 15.69
C PHE A 49 16.59 -8.44 16.56
N ALA A 50 16.37 -8.28 17.88
CA ALA A 50 17.42 -7.86 18.80
C ALA A 50 18.61 -8.83 18.79
N GLN A 51 18.35 -10.16 18.76
CA GLN A 51 19.41 -11.15 18.65
C GLN A 51 20.11 -11.07 17.30
N MET A 52 19.35 -10.98 16.19
CA MET A 52 19.92 -10.82 14.86
C MET A 52 20.83 -9.60 14.77
N LYS A 53 20.42 -8.44 15.30
CA LYS A 53 21.23 -7.22 15.28
C LYS A 53 22.49 -7.32 16.14
N LYS A 54 22.42 -8.05 17.24
CA LYS A 54 23.59 -8.32 18.10
C LYS A 54 24.64 -9.18 17.39
N ASP A 55 24.20 -10.22 16.69
CA ASP A 55 25.07 -11.16 15.99
C ASP A 55 25.59 -10.62 14.64
N ILE A 56 24.82 -9.73 14.03
CA ILE A 56 25.15 -9.03 12.76
C ILE A 56 25.19 -7.51 13.02
N PRO A 57 26.24 -6.99 13.68
CA PRO A 57 26.32 -5.57 14.05
C PRO A 57 26.31 -4.64 12.83
N ASP A 58 26.84 -5.10 11.68
CA ASP A 58 26.90 -4.34 10.42
C ASP A 58 25.60 -4.37 9.61
N LEU A 59 24.51 -4.92 10.14
CA LEU A 59 23.21 -4.90 9.49
C LEU A 59 22.75 -3.44 9.28
N THR A 60 22.57 -3.04 8.03
CA THR A 60 22.27 -1.65 7.63
C THR A 60 20.80 -1.38 7.39
N ALA A 61 20.05 -2.40 6.99
CA ALA A 61 18.64 -2.27 6.61
C ALA A 61 17.80 -3.48 7.03
N VAL A 62 16.53 -3.25 7.28
CA VAL A 62 15.55 -4.27 7.69
C VAL A 62 14.29 -4.14 6.83
N SER A 63 13.71 -5.28 6.48
CA SER A 63 12.38 -5.35 5.89
C SER A 63 11.39 -5.89 6.91
N VAL A 64 10.29 -5.15 7.15
CA VAL A 64 9.21 -5.52 8.08
C VAL A 64 8.01 -5.99 7.28
N ILE A 65 7.63 -7.29 7.46
CA ILE A 65 6.58 -7.99 6.70
C ILE A 65 5.69 -8.75 7.68
N THR A 66 5.27 -8.12 8.74
CA THR A 66 4.42 -8.70 9.80
C THR A 66 2.95 -8.35 9.59
N PRO A 67 2.01 -8.93 10.35
CA PRO A 67 0.69 -8.35 10.47
C PRO A 67 0.75 -6.89 10.96
N ASN A 68 -0.18 -6.06 10.52
CA ASN A 68 -0.16 -4.59 10.62
C ASN A 68 0.15 -4.06 12.02
N LYS A 69 -0.43 -4.69 13.06
CA LYS A 69 -0.19 -4.33 14.47
C LYS A 69 1.29 -4.29 14.88
N PHE A 70 2.12 -5.06 14.21
CA PHE A 70 3.54 -5.20 14.57
C PHE A 70 4.45 -4.28 13.75
N HIS A 71 3.93 -3.54 12.76
CA HIS A 71 4.73 -2.62 11.97
C HIS A 71 5.37 -1.55 12.85
N PHE A 72 4.57 -0.83 13.64
CA PHE A 72 5.05 0.26 14.48
C PHE A 72 6.17 -0.16 15.45
N PRO A 73 5.99 -1.15 16.36
CA PRO A 73 7.04 -1.49 17.31
C PRO A 73 8.32 -1.99 16.63
N LEU A 74 8.21 -2.79 15.56
CA LEU A 74 9.40 -3.32 14.88
C LEU A 74 10.15 -2.25 14.08
N VAL A 75 9.43 -1.32 13.46
CA VAL A 75 10.06 -0.19 12.75
C VAL A 75 10.81 0.71 13.74
N ILE A 76 10.20 1.03 14.89
CA ILE A 76 10.87 1.82 15.93
C ILE A 76 12.14 1.13 16.44
N GLU A 77 12.06 -0.15 16.76
CA GLU A 77 13.20 -0.95 17.21
C GLU A 77 14.34 -0.95 16.18
N ALA A 78 14.01 -1.18 14.91
CA ALA A 78 15.00 -1.21 13.83
C ALA A 78 15.67 0.15 13.60
N LEU A 79 14.89 1.23 13.55
CA LEU A 79 15.41 2.60 13.38
C LEU A 79 16.33 2.99 14.54
N GLN A 80 15.93 2.73 15.79
CA GLN A 80 16.72 3.00 16.98
C GLN A 80 18.01 2.17 17.06
N SER A 81 17.99 0.97 16.47
CA SER A 81 19.16 0.11 16.33
C SER A 81 20.12 0.52 15.20
N GLY A 82 19.85 1.65 14.53
CA GLY A 82 20.67 2.19 13.45
C GLY A 82 20.44 1.56 12.08
N CYS A 83 19.34 0.82 11.88
CA CYS A 83 18.95 0.27 10.57
C CYS A 83 17.94 1.17 9.86
N SER A 84 18.08 1.31 8.54
CA SER A 84 17.02 1.82 7.68
C SER A 84 15.93 0.77 7.48
N VAL A 85 14.68 1.19 7.22
CA VAL A 85 13.54 0.25 7.22
C VAL A 85 12.72 0.37 5.94
N PHE A 86 12.43 -0.80 5.35
CA PHE A 86 11.40 -0.98 4.33
C PHE A 86 10.23 -1.75 4.94
N CYS A 87 9.09 -1.10 5.11
CA CYS A 87 7.94 -1.68 5.82
C CYS A 87 6.79 -1.96 4.86
N GLU A 88 6.08 -3.07 5.08
CA GLU A 88 4.85 -3.37 4.37
C GLU A 88 3.76 -2.32 4.65
N LYS A 89 2.81 -2.27 3.74
CA LYS A 89 1.58 -1.50 3.90
C LYS A 89 0.54 -2.29 4.76
N PRO A 90 -0.40 -1.63 5.44
CA PRO A 90 -0.46 -0.19 5.68
C PRO A 90 0.72 0.25 6.56
N PRO A 91 1.10 1.54 6.54
CA PRO A 91 2.26 2.02 7.32
C PRO A 91 2.17 1.69 8.80
N ALA A 92 1.00 1.88 9.39
CA ALA A 92 0.74 1.74 10.82
C ALA A 92 -0.75 1.44 11.05
N MET A 93 -1.16 1.30 12.30
CA MET A 93 -2.57 1.11 12.68
C MET A 93 -3.38 2.42 12.68
N ASN A 94 -2.72 3.57 12.78
CA ASN A 94 -3.33 4.90 12.85
C ASN A 94 -2.30 6.01 12.56
N GLU A 95 -2.76 7.28 12.53
CA GLU A 95 -1.92 8.46 12.31
C GLU A 95 -0.83 8.63 13.38
N ASP A 96 -1.16 8.44 14.66
CA ASP A 96 -0.22 8.64 15.78
C ASP A 96 0.99 7.71 15.69
N GLU A 97 0.78 6.44 15.38
CA GLU A 97 1.86 5.49 15.14
C GLU A 97 2.71 5.88 13.93
N ALA A 98 2.08 6.26 12.81
CA ALA A 98 2.80 6.70 11.62
C ALA A 98 3.64 7.96 11.89
N ALA A 99 3.11 8.92 12.65
CA ALA A 99 3.83 10.15 13.04
C ALA A 99 5.04 9.84 13.92
N LYS A 100 4.90 8.94 14.89
CA LYS A 100 6.02 8.50 15.74
C LYS A 100 7.10 7.76 14.93
N MET A 101 6.71 6.96 13.92
CA MET A 101 7.66 6.31 13.01
C MET A 101 8.42 7.34 12.18
N ALA A 102 7.73 8.34 11.63
CA ALA A 102 8.34 9.43 10.87
C ALA A 102 9.32 10.25 11.74
N GLU A 103 8.91 10.60 12.96
CA GLU A 103 9.75 11.31 13.92
C GLU A 103 11.00 10.49 14.30
N CYS A 104 10.84 9.18 14.51
CA CYS A 104 11.94 8.29 14.83
C CYS A 104 12.93 8.19 13.67
N ALA A 105 12.45 8.06 12.43
CA ALA A 105 13.29 8.06 11.23
C ALA A 105 14.10 9.37 11.11
N GLN A 106 13.46 10.52 11.36
CA GLN A 106 14.12 11.83 11.37
C GLN A 106 15.19 11.92 12.46
N LYS A 107 14.87 11.54 13.70
CA LYS A 107 15.80 11.59 14.86
C LYS A 107 17.02 10.70 14.67
N THR A 108 16.85 9.52 14.10
CA THR A 108 17.93 8.56 13.87
C THR A 108 18.72 8.83 12.59
N GLY A 109 18.23 9.69 11.69
CA GLY A 109 18.81 9.93 10.38
C GLY A 109 18.73 8.72 9.45
N LYS A 110 17.86 7.74 9.76
CA LYS A 110 17.68 6.52 8.97
C LYS A 110 16.52 6.66 8.00
N LYS A 111 16.63 6.01 6.85
CA LYS A 111 15.54 6.01 5.87
C LYS A 111 14.43 5.04 6.31
N LEU A 112 13.19 5.51 6.18
CA LEU A 112 11.98 4.70 6.32
C LEU A 112 11.18 4.85 5.02
N MET A 113 10.86 3.73 4.39
CA MET A 113 10.06 3.66 3.18
C MET A 113 9.03 2.54 3.31
N PHE A 114 7.87 2.72 2.69
CA PHE A 114 6.76 1.76 2.75
C PHE A 114 6.53 1.07 1.40
N ASN A 115 5.99 -0.16 1.44
CA ASN A 115 5.73 -0.90 0.21
C ASN A 115 4.45 -0.42 -0.50
N PHE A 116 4.42 0.82 -0.92
CA PHE A 116 3.44 1.35 -1.86
C PHE A 116 3.81 0.96 -3.30
N ASN A 117 3.86 -0.34 -3.53
CA ASN A 117 4.40 -0.96 -4.74
C ASN A 117 3.76 -0.44 -6.04
N ASN A 118 2.48 -0.04 -6.01
CA ASN A 118 1.81 0.49 -7.20
C ASN A 118 2.47 1.75 -7.75
N ARG A 119 3.20 2.52 -6.93
CA ARG A 119 3.98 3.68 -7.40
C ARG A 119 5.13 3.27 -8.34
N ALA A 120 5.70 2.08 -8.17
CA ALA A 120 6.79 1.58 -9.00
C ALA A 120 6.32 0.94 -10.32
N ARG A 121 5.01 0.77 -10.54
CA ARG A 121 4.47 0.20 -11.78
C ARG A 121 4.77 1.11 -12.98
N GLN A 122 5.12 0.52 -14.11
CA GLN A 122 5.53 1.28 -15.31
C GLN A 122 4.43 2.22 -15.84
N GLU A 123 3.17 1.78 -15.86
CA GLU A 123 2.04 2.61 -16.28
C GLU A 123 1.78 3.78 -15.33
N VAL A 124 2.06 3.59 -14.05
CA VAL A 124 1.96 4.64 -13.04
C VAL A 124 3.07 5.67 -13.22
N GLN A 125 4.31 5.20 -13.41
CA GLN A 125 5.45 6.09 -13.65
C GLN A 125 5.30 6.86 -14.97
N ALA A 126 4.75 6.23 -16.01
CA ALA A 126 4.46 6.91 -17.28
C ALA A 126 3.45 8.06 -17.10
N LEU A 127 2.32 7.82 -16.41
CA LEU A 127 1.35 8.88 -16.10
C LEU A 127 1.96 9.97 -15.20
N PHE A 128 2.73 9.56 -14.19
CA PHE A 128 3.38 10.50 -13.29
C PHE A 128 4.38 11.41 -14.01
N ALA A 129 5.09 10.90 -15.03
CA ALA A 129 5.95 11.71 -15.87
C ALA A 129 5.17 12.83 -16.61
N TYR A 130 3.99 12.53 -17.16
CA TYR A 130 3.11 13.54 -17.77
C TYR A 130 2.60 14.57 -16.75
N ILE A 131 2.28 14.13 -15.54
CA ILE A 131 1.89 15.03 -14.44
C ILE A 131 3.05 15.97 -14.10
N LYS A 132 4.26 15.43 -13.88
CA LYS A 132 5.46 16.19 -13.55
C LYS A 132 5.88 17.20 -14.63
N GLN A 133 5.68 16.85 -15.90
CA GLN A 133 5.94 17.74 -17.03
C GLN A 133 4.89 18.87 -17.19
N GLY A 134 3.82 18.86 -16.37
CA GLY A 134 2.74 19.84 -16.43
C GLY A 134 1.76 19.65 -17.59
N THR A 135 1.83 18.52 -18.30
CA THR A 135 0.90 18.17 -19.39
C THR A 135 -0.53 18.09 -18.91
N VAL A 136 -0.74 17.59 -17.69
CA VAL A 136 -2.07 17.41 -17.07
C VAL A 136 -2.60 18.73 -16.49
N GLY A 137 -1.71 19.67 -16.16
CA GLY A 137 -2.04 20.85 -15.36
C GLY A 137 -2.26 20.47 -13.89
N THR A 138 -3.09 21.23 -13.18
CA THR A 138 -3.47 20.92 -11.79
C THR A 138 -4.58 19.88 -11.79
N ILE A 139 -4.39 18.76 -11.09
CA ILE A 139 -5.44 17.76 -10.92
C ILE A 139 -6.49 18.33 -9.97
N ASN A 140 -7.73 18.45 -10.41
CA ASN A 140 -8.84 18.98 -9.63
C ASN A 140 -9.72 17.90 -9.01
N SER A 141 -9.75 16.70 -9.60
CA SER A 141 -10.47 15.55 -9.04
C SER A 141 -9.80 14.22 -9.38
N ALA A 142 -9.95 13.24 -8.51
CA ALA A 142 -9.52 11.88 -8.75
C ALA A 142 -10.52 10.85 -8.20
N GLN A 143 -10.40 9.63 -8.68
CA GLN A 143 -11.17 8.47 -8.24
C GLN A 143 -10.21 7.33 -7.96
N ALA A 144 -10.20 6.82 -6.74
CA ALA A 144 -9.46 5.66 -6.29
C ALA A 144 -10.42 4.48 -6.12
N THR A 145 -10.27 3.44 -6.91
CA THR A 145 -11.17 2.30 -6.91
C THR A 145 -10.40 1.00 -6.78
N TRP A 146 -10.71 0.23 -5.74
CA TRP A 146 -10.35 -1.18 -5.67
C TRP A 146 -11.54 -1.95 -5.12
N ILE A 147 -12.29 -2.55 -6.01
CA ILE A 147 -13.49 -3.34 -5.68
C ILE A 147 -13.32 -4.76 -6.17
N ARG A 148 -13.49 -5.71 -5.27
CA ARG A 148 -13.48 -7.14 -5.55
C ARG A 148 -14.89 -7.70 -5.51
N ARG A 149 -15.13 -8.73 -6.33
CA ARG A 149 -16.34 -9.52 -6.21
C ARG A 149 -16.21 -10.55 -5.08
N ASN A 150 -15.11 -11.33 -5.11
CA ASN A 150 -14.78 -12.35 -4.13
C ASN A 150 -13.36 -12.10 -3.62
N GLY A 151 -13.21 -11.43 -2.47
CA GLY A 151 -11.89 -11.00 -2.04
C GLY A 151 -11.73 -10.87 -0.52
N ILE A 152 -12.57 -11.56 0.28
CA ILE A 152 -12.35 -11.63 1.72
C ILE A 152 -11.15 -12.55 1.98
N PRO A 153 -10.08 -12.09 2.64
CA PRO A 153 -8.81 -12.80 2.74
C PRO A 153 -8.79 -13.94 3.79
N GLY A 154 -9.90 -14.58 4.02
CA GLY A 154 -10.12 -15.60 5.06
C GLY A 154 -10.97 -15.08 6.20
N PHE A 155 -11.49 -15.97 7.02
CA PHE A 155 -12.44 -15.64 8.09
C PHE A 155 -11.84 -15.95 9.46
N GLY A 156 -11.97 -15.00 10.40
CA GLY A 156 -11.51 -15.16 11.79
C GLY A 156 -9.98 -15.05 11.96
N GLY A 157 -9.20 -14.89 10.90
CA GLY A 157 -7.77 -14.65 10.97
C GLY A 157 -7.43 -13.17 11.28
N TRP A 158 -6.15 -12.84 11.27
CA TRP A 158 -5.68 -11.51 11.64
C TRP A 158 -6.22 -10.39 10.71
N PHE A 159 -6.52 -10.69 9.44
CA PHE A 159 -7.10 -9.72 8.48
C PHE A 159 -8.48 -9.23 8.91
N THR A 160 -9.29 -10.09 9.54
CA THR A 160 -10.65 -9.75 9.95
C THR A 160 -10.78 -9.36 11.42
N ASP A 161 -9.69 -9.42 12.17
CA ASP A 161 -9.58 -8.89 13.54
C ASP A 161 -9.05 -7.45 13.51
N LYS A 162 -9.93 -6.48 13.80
CA LYS A 162 -9.59 -5.06 13.78
C LYS A 162 -8.42 -4.69 14.69
N LYS A 163 -8.25 -5.41 15.82
CA LYS A 163 -7.13 -5.20 16.74
C LYS A 163 -5.78 -5.60 16.15
N MET A 164 -5.78 -6.46 15.13
CA MET A 164 -4.59 -6.94 14.45
C MET A 164 -4.34 -6.23 13.12
N SER A 165 -5.41 -5.92 12.41
CA SER A 165 -5.36 -5.36 11.04
C SER A 165 -5.49 -3.84 10.98
N GLY A 166 -6.17 -3.21 11.95
CA GLY A 166 -6.55 -1.80 11.93
C GLY A 166 -7.88 -1.53 11.22
N GLY A 167 -8.36 -2.48 10.41
CA GLY A 167 -9.59 -2.39 9.63
C GLY A 167 -9.64 -3.46 8.56
N GLY A 168 -10.65 -3.40 7.70
CA GLY A 168 -10.88 -4.38 6.63
C GLY A 168 -10.42 -3.90 5.25
N ALA A 169 -11.39 -3.77 4.35
CA ALA A 169 -11.12 -3.44 2.95
C ALA A 169 -10.37 -2.10 2.75
N VAL A 170 -10.61 -1.10 3.59
CA VAL A 170 -9.92 0.20 3.49
C VAL A 170 -8.42 0.05 3.73
N ILE A 171 -8.05 -0.63 4.79
CA ILE A 171 -6.65 -0.84 5.20
C ILE A 171 -5.92 -1.76 4.22
N ASP A 172 -6.56 -2.84 3.77
CA ASP A 172 -5.93 -3.78 2.83
C ASP A 172 -5.77 -3.17 1.44
N LEU A 173 -6.80 -2.49 0.94
CA LEU A 173 -6.84 -1.93 -0.41
C LEU A 173 -6.35 -0.47 -0.48
N VAL A 174 -5.57 -0.04 0.49
CA VAL A 174 -5.01 1.31 0.66
C VAL A 174 -4.22 1.83 -0.56
N HIS A 175 -3.73 0.92 -1.40
CA HIS A 175 -2.86 1.26 -2.53
C HIS A 175 -3.47 2.26 -3.53
N MET A 176 -4.79 2.17 -3.80
CA MET A 176 -5.39 3.08 -4.79
C MET A 176 -5.64 4.47 -4.18
N LEU A 177 -5.95 4.53 -2.89
CA LEU A 177 -5.99 5.79 -2.15
C LEU A 177 -4.60 6.46 -2.16
N ASP A 178 -3.56 5.71 -1.82
CA ASP A 178 -2.17 6.19 -1.87
C ASP A 178 -1.78 6.70 -3.26
N LEU A 179 -2.12 5.93 -4.31
CA LEU A 179 -1.76 6.28 -5.68
C LEU A 179 -2.49 7.54 -6.17
N ALA A 180 -3.77 7.73 -5.82
CA ALA A 180 -4.50 8.94 -6.14
C ALA A 180 -3.88 10.16 -5.45
N LEU A 181 -3.55 10.04 -4.16
CA LEU A 181 -2.85 11.09 -3.41
C LEU A 181 -1.47 11.40 -4.01
N TYR A 182 -0.73 10.37 -4.44
CA TYR A 182 0.56 10.53 -5.11
C TYR A 182 0.44 11.34 -6.41
N PHE A 183 -0.56 11.07 -7.24
CA PHE A 183 -0.83 11.87 -8.45
C PHE A 183 -1.25 13.30 -8.15
N MET A 184 -1.97 13.52 -7.04
CA MET A 184 -2.43 14.84 -6.59
C MET A 184 -1.40 15.62 -5.77
N ASP A 185 -0.21 15.07 -5.54
CA ASP A 185 0.86 15.64 -4.70
C ASP A 185 0.44 15.85 -3.24
N TYR A 186 -0.36 14.95 -2.67
CA TYR A 186 -0.76 14.93 -1.26
C TYR A 186 -1.28 16.28 -0.73
N PRO A 187 -2.32 16.87 -1.32
CA PRO A 187 -2.85 18.15 -0.86
C PRO A 187 -3.41 18.04 0.56
N HIS A 188 -3.47 19.16 1.28
CA HIS A 188 -4.03 19.21 2.63
C HIS A 188 -5.53 18.93 2.61
N VAL A 189 -5.97 18.00 3.45
CA VAL A 189 -7.38 17.61 3.55
C VAL A 189 -8.16 18.64 4.35
N ASN A 190 -9.32 19.03 3.81
CA ASN A 190 -10.29 19.87 4.51
C ASN A 190 -11.26 19.00 5.32
N TYR A 191 -11.92 18.05 4.65
CA TYR A 191 -12.81 17.10 5.33
C TYR A 191 -12.91 15.77 4.59
N VAL A 192 -13.36 14.75 5.33
CA VAL A 192 -13.65 13.40 4.84
C VAL A 192 -15.09 13.05 5.19
N SER A 193 -15.86 12.55 4.21
CA SER A 193 -17.18 11.94 4.42
C SER A 193 -17.15 10.50 3.92
N ALA A 194 -17.56 9.54 4.78
CA ALA A 194 -17.46 8.13 4.45
C ALA A 194 -18.59 7.29 5.05
N CYS A 195 -18.84 6.16 4.38
CA CYS A 195 -19.69 5.07 4.87
C CYS A 195 -18.95 3.74 4.70
N THR A 196 -19.08 2.87 5.68
CA THR A 196 -18.57 1.49 5.64
C THR A 196 -19.69 0.49 5.82
N TYR A 197 -19.55 -0.69 5.22
CA TYR A 197 -20.56 -1.75 5.26
C TYR A 197 -19.90 -3.09 5.53
N ASP A 198 -20.56 -3.92 6.33
CA ASP A 198 -20.15 -5.29 6.69
C ASP A 198 -21.05 -6.36 6.07
N THR A 199 -21.92 -6.00 5.13
CA THR A 199 -23.01 -6.82 4.57
C THR A 199 -22.57 -8.23 4.18
N PHE A 200 -21.39 -8.37 3.56
CA PHE A 200 -20.90 -9.66 3.08
C PHE A 200 -19.74 -10.23 3.89
N ILE A 201 -19.28 -9.55 4.94
CA ILE A 201 -18.04 -9.90 5.66
C ILE A 201 -18.00 -11.32 6.25
N ARG A 202 -19.18 -11.92 6.50
CA ARG A 202 -19.31 -13.30 7.04
C ARG A 202 -19.75 -14.34 6.01
N ASN A 203 -19.98 -13.92 4.77
CA ASN A 203 -20.47 -14.83 3.73
C ASN A 203 -19.30 -15.52 3.03
N LYS A 204 -19.17 -16.85 3.27
CA LYS A 204 -18.08 -17.67 2.72
C LYS A 204 -18.03 -17.73 1.19
N ALA A 205 -19.14 -17.42 0.50
CA ALA A 205 -19.17 -17.34 -0.96
C ALA A 205 -18.30 -16.21 -1.53
N PHE A 206 -17.93 -15.22 -0.70
CA PHE A 206 -17.05 -14.11 -1.08
C PHE A 206 -15.60 -14.28 -0.63
N LYS A 207 -15.19 -15.49 -0.24
CA LYS A 207 -13.78 -15.77 0.08
C LYS A 207 -12.89 -15.56 -1.14
N GLY A 208 -11.76 -14.87 -0.93
CA GLY A 208 -10.76 -14.66 -1.96
C GLY A 208 -9.96 -15.94 -2.30
N PRO A 209 -9.30 -15.97 -3.47
CA PRO A 209 -8.67 -17.18 -4.03
C PRO A 209 -7.28 -17.50 -3.45
N TRP A 210 -6.80 -16.77 -2.45
CA TRP A 210 -5.40 -16.85 -2.00
C TRP A 210 -5.08 -18.02 -1.05
N GLY A 211 -6.05 -18.88 -0.76
CA GLY A 211 -5.82 -20.06 0.08
C GLY A 211 -5.55 -19.76 1.55
N ILE A 212 -5.83 -18.54 2.02
CA ILE A 212 -5.64 -18.18 3.43
C ILE A 212 -6.63 -18.98 4.27
N PRO A 213 -6.16 -19.75 5.29
CA PRO A 213 -7.04 -20.59 6.09
C PRO A 213 -7.97 -19.75 6.97
N ASP A 214 -9.18 -20.27 7.19
CA ASP A 214 -10.10 -19.72 8.18
C ASP A 214 -9.62 -20.10 9.59
N THR A 215 -9.85 -19.21 10.56
CA THR A 215 -9.64 -19.48 11.99
C THR A 215 -10.99 -19.71 12.65
N GLU A 216 -11.20 -20.91 13.15
CA GLU A 216 -12.45 -21.27 13.83
C GLU A 216 -12.61 -20.41 15.09
N ASN A 217 -13.82 -19.89 15.31
CA ASN A 217 -14.15 -19.00 16.43
C ASN A 217 -13.30 -17.70 16.50
N GLY A 218 -12.61 -17.32 15.43
CA GLY A 218 -11.85 -16.08 15.36
C GLY A 218 -12.73 -14.85 15.19
N THR A 219 -12.12 -13.68 15.37
CA THR A 219 -12.81 -12.39 15.32
C THR A 219 -13.08 -11.94 13.88
N ILE A 220 -14.29 -11.44 13.63
CA ILE A 220 -14.66 -10.78 12.38
C ILE A 220 -15.41 -9.50 12.76
N ASP A 221 -14.72 -8.37 12.83
CA ASP A 221 -15.22 -7.08 13.30
C ASP A 221 -14.75 -5.89 12.45
N VAL A 222 -14.42 -6.15 11.18
CA VAL A 222 -14.00 -5.16 10.18
C VAL A 222 -15.04 -4.98 9.09
N GLU A 223 -14.93 -3.90 8.33
CA GLU A 223 -15.78 -3.64 7.16
C GLU A 223 -15.37 -4.49 5.96
N ALA A 224 -16.37 -4.86 5.12
CA ALA A 224 -16.16 -5.48 3.82
C ALA A 224 -16.01 -4.44 2.70
N SER A 225 -16.63 -3.27 2.85
CA SER A 225 -16.59 -2.22 1.84
C SER A 225 -16.68 -0.81 2.42
N CYS A 226 -16.17 0.14 1.64
CA CYS A 226 -16.17 1.57 1.98
C CYS A 226 -16.39 2.43 0.74
N HIS A 227 -17.17 3.49 0.93
CA HIS A 227 -17.33 4.60 0.01
C HIS A 227 -17.00 5.90 0.73
N ALA A 228 -16.09 6.71 0.16
CA ALA A 228 -15.71 7.97 0.75
C ALA A 228 -15.58 9.10 -0.27
N PHE A 229 -15.77 10.33 0.21
CA PHE A 229 -15.54 11.57 -0.50
C PHE A 229 -14.64 12.46 0.35
N ILE A 230 -13.52 12.87 -0.22
CA ILE A 230 -12.49 13.67 0.42
C ILE A 230 -12.40 15.01 -0.30
N VAL A 231 -12.45 16.11 0.43
CA VAL A 231 -12.26 17.45 -0.10
C VAL A 231 -11.00 18.05 0.51
N PHE A 232 -10.18 18.64 -0.33
CA PHE A 232 -8.91 19.26 0.05
C PHE A 232 -9.07 20.78 0.21
N THR A 233 -8.19 21.39 0.97
CA THR A 233 -8.21 22.84 1.23
C THR A 233 -8.04 23.69 -0.04
N THR A 234 -7.44 23.11 -1.07
CA THR A 234 -7.27 23.71 -2.41
C THR A 234 -8.53 23.62 -3.29
N GLY A 235 -9.63 23.02 -2.81
CA GLY A 235 -10.86 22.77 -3.57
C GLY A 235 -10.84 21.51 -4.43
N GLN A 236 -9.74 20.78 -4.46
CA GLN A 236 -9.67 19.48 -5.12
C GLN A 236 -10.53 18.44 -4.38
N CYS A 237 -10.93 17.36 -5.06
CA CYS A 237 -11.66 16.27 -4.42
C CYS A 237 -11.19 14.88 -4.88
N LEU A 238 -11.43 13.90 -4.02
CA LEU A 238 -11.11 12.50 -4.27
C LEU A 238 -12.27 11.61 -3.82
N THR A 239 -12.76 10.75 -4.71
CA THR A 239 -13.68 9.67 -4.36
C THR A 239 -12.91 8.38 -4.15
N VAL A 240 -13.29 7.62 -3.11
CA VAL A 240 -12.68 6.32 -2.78
C VAL A 240 -13.74 5.24 -2.75
N ARG A 241 -13.47 4.13 -3.42
CA ARG A 241 -14.22 2.89 -3.30
C ARG A 241 -13.26 1.75 -3.02
N SER A 242 -13.40 1.13 -1.85
CA SER A 242 -12.61 -0.05 -1.44
C SER A 242 -13.56 -1.16 -1.03
N SER A 243 -13.43 -2.34 -1.59
CA SER A 243 -14.29 -3.47 -1.23
C SER A 243 -13.61 -4.80 -1.41
N TRP A 244 -13.78 -5.67 -0.41
CA TRP A 244 -13.45 -7.09 -0.51
C TRP A 244 -14.57 -7.91 -1.15
N ALA A 245 -15.82 -7.44 -1.05
CA ALA A 245 -16.99 -8.19 -1.46
C ALA A 245 -18.12 -7.25 -1.88
N GLU A 246 -18.42 -7.24 -3.17
CA GLU A 246 -19.57 -6.53 -3.75
C GLU A 246 -20.21 -7.38 -4.86
N MET A 247 -21.53 -7.20 -5.07
CA MET A 247 -22.23 -7.76 -6.22
C MET A 247 -21.94 -6.90 -7.45
N ASN A 248 -20.81 -7.11 -8.08
CA ASN A 248 -20.37 -6.40 -9.28
C ASN A 248 -19.96 -7.38 -10.39
N GLU A 249 -19.71 -6.87 -11.59
CA GLU A 249 -19.33 -7.68 -12.74
C GLU A 249 -17.98 -8.37 -12.54
N ARG A 250 -16.97 -7.62 -12.06
CA ARG A 250 -15.58 -8.08 -11.93
C ARG A 250 -14.81 -7.29 -10.89
N GLU A 251 -13.59 -7.74 -10.57
CA GLU A 251 -12.64 -6.93 -9.80
C GLU A 251 -12.13 -5.78 -10.67
N VAL A 252 -12.12 -4.56 -10.10
CA VAL A 252 -11.59 -3.35 -10.74
C VAL A 252 -10.57 -2.70 -9.82
N VAL A 253 -9.38 -2.46 -10.36
CA VAL A 253 -8.28 -1.75 -9.68
C VAL A 253 -7.93 -0.55 -10.55
N SER A 254 -8.25 0.66 -10.13
CA SER A 254 -8.00 1.84 -10.95
C SER A 254 -7.81 3.12 -10.15
N VAL A 255 -7.02 4.03 -10.74
CA VAL A 255 -7.02 5.45 -10.41
C VAL A 255 -7.27 6.24 -11.68
N ALA A 256 -8.33 7.05 -11.67
CA ALA A 256 -8.63 8.01 -12.72
C ALA A 256 -8.53 9.42 -12.15
N PHE A 257 -8.08 10.38 -12.96
CA PHE A 257 -7.99 11.78 -12.54
C PHE A 257 -8.36 12.73 -13.67
N GLN A 258 -8.80 13.93 -13.28
CA GLN A 258 -9.05 15.05 -14.16
C GLN A 258 -8.21 16.24 -13.74
N GLY A 259 -7.35 16.67 -14.64
CA GLY A 259 -6.59 17.90 -14.49
C GLY A 259 -7.18 19.04 -15.33
N THR A 260 -6.60 20.24 -15.19
CA THR A 260 -7.06 21.45 -15.91
C THR A 260 -6.72 21.44 -17.40
N LYS A 261 -5.81 20.57 -17.86
CA LYS A 261 -5.37 20.46 -19.25
C LYS A 261 -5.60 19.08 -19.86
N ALA A 262 -5.54 18.03 -19.05
CA ALA A 262 -5.71 16.65 -19.49
C ALA A 262 -6.23 15.77 -18.35
N GLY A 263 -6.89 14.66 -18.68
CA GLY A 263 -7.23 13.59 -17.75
C GLY A 263 -6.35 12.36 -17.95
N GLY A 264 -6.42 11.42 -17.02
CA GLY A 264 -5.68 10.17 -17.15
C GLY A 264 -6.29 9.03 -16.33
N LYS A 265 -5.92 7.81 -16.67
CA LYS A 265 -6.38 6.59 -16.00
C LYS A 265 -5.30 5.51 -16.03
N ALA A 266 -4.99 4.97 -14.85
CA ALA A 266 -4.31 3.68 -14.69
C ALA A 266 -5.33 2.65 -14.22
N GLU A 267 -5.46 1.52 -14.92
CA GLU A 267 -6.47 0.51 -14.61
C GLU A 267 -5.97 -0.88 -14.88
N ARG A 268 -6.30 -1.81 -13.99
CA ARG A 268 -6.17 -3.25 -14.15
C ARG A 268 -7.52 -3.89 -13.89
N LEU A 269 -7.94 -4.78 -14.78
CA LEU A 269 -9.19 -5.53 -14.67
C LEU A 269 -8.88 -6.99 -14.37
N PHE A 270 -9.61 -7.53 -13.41
CA PHE A 270 -9.58 -8.93 -13.03
C PHE A 270 -10.96 -9.56 -13.25
N ALA A 271 -10.99 -10.88 -13.47
CA ALA A 271 -12.22 -11.64 -13.41
C ALA A 271 -12.76 -11.71 -11.96
N CYS A 272 -13.91 -12.34 -11.77
CA CYS A 272 -14.48 -12.52 -10.43
C CYS A 272 -13.70 -13.53 -9.58
N ASP A 273 -12.81 -14.30 -10.16
CA ASP A 273 -11.89 -15.25 -9.51
C ASP A 273 -10.52 -14.64 -9.16
N GLY A 274 -10.31 -13.35 -9.41
CA GLY A 274 -9.06 -12.63 -9.14
C GLY A 274 -7.97 -12.83 -10.19
N ILE A 275 -8.25 -13.47 -11.33
CA ILE A 275 -7.32 -13.61 -12.43
C ILE A 275 -7.28 -12.31 -13.26
N ASP A 276 -6.07 -11.82 -13.52
CA ASP A 276 -5.86 -10.60 -14.33
C ASP A 276 -6.20 -10.85 -15.80
N GLU A 277 -7.23 -10.18 -16.31
CA GLU A 277 -7.73 -10.28 -17.67
C GLU A 277 -7.10 -9.25 -18.63
N THR A 278 -6.33 -8.29 -18.14
CA THR A 278 -5.67 -7.31 -19.01
C THR A 278 -4.41 -7.90 -19.62
N ALA A 279 -4.24 -7.77 -20.95
CA ALA A 279 -3.02 -8.17 -21.63
C ALA A 279 -1.85 -7.26 -21.20
N PHE A 280 -2.13 -5.96 -21.06
CA PHE A 280 -1.25 -4.94 -20.49
C PHE A 280 -2.03 -4.18 -19.45
N ASP A 281 -1.32 -3.62 -18.46
CA ASP A 281 -1.93 -2.66 -17.57
C ASP A 281 -2.36 -1.43 -18.37
N THR A 282 -3.59 -0.99 -18.19
CA THR A 282 -4.14 0.13 -18.92
C THR A 282 -3.52 1.44 -18.43
N CYS A 283 -2.91 2.18 -19.36
CA CYS A 283 -2.38 3.52 -19.12
C CYS A 283 -2.91 4.45 -20.21
N ARG A 284 -3.79 5.39 -19.83
CA ARG A 284 -4.43 6.31 -20.77
C ARG A 284 -4.29 7.75 -20.34
N LEU A 285 -4.03 8.60 -21.34
CA LEU A 285 -4.09 10.04 -21.20
C LEU A 285 -5.20 10.57 -22.13
N TYR A 286 -6.01 11.49 -21.63
CA TYR A 286 -7.12 12.11 -22.34
C TYR A 286 -6.80 13.57 -22.56
N THR A 287 -6.67 13.99 -23.83
CA THR A 287 -6.24 15.32 -24.23
C THR A 287 -7.21 15.95 -25.24
N GLU A 288 -7.10 17.26 -25.45
CA GLU A 288 -7.67 17.95 -26.61
C GLU A 288 -6.51 18.33 -27.54
N GLU A 289 -6.63 18.04 -28.82
CA GLU A 289 -5.60 18.33 -29.83
C GLU A 289 -6.26 18.83 -31.12
N ASN A 290 -5.91 20.03 -31.54
CA ASN A 290 -6.44 20.64 -32.75
C ASN A 290 -7.99 20.73 -32.80
N GLY A 291 -8.63 20.97 -31.66
CA GLY A 291 -10.10 21.01 -31.53
C GLY A 291 -10.78 19.66 -31.44
N HIS A 292 -10.00 18.58 -31.27
CA HIS A 292 -10.52 17.20 -31.15
C HIS A 292 -10.13 16.56 -29.83
N GLN A 293 -11.05 15.78 -29.26
CA GLN A 293 -10.75 14.93 -28.09
C GLN A 293 -9.94 13.71 -28.52
N VAL A 294 -8.84 13.45 -27.83
CA VAL A 294 -7.91 12.38 -28.16
C VAL A 294 -7.69 11.46 -26.96
N ASN A 295 -7.79 10.16 -27.17
CA ASN A 295 -7.41 9.12 -26.21
C ASN A 295 -6.04 8.56 -26.58
N ARG A 296 -5.02 8.87 -25.79
CA ARG A 296 -3.68 8.30 -25.96
C ARG A 296 -3.53 7.05 -25.11
N ASN A 297 -3.31 5.90 -25.71
CA ASN A 297 -2.91 4.68 -25.02
C ASN A 297 -1.39 4.64 -24.92
N ILE A 298 -0.89 4.62 -23.69
CA ILE A 298 0.55 4.51 -23.42
C ILE A 298 0.85 3.03 -23.25
N GLN A 299 1.74 2.50 -24.10
CA GLN A 299 2.14 1.10 -24.04
C GLN A 299 3.20 0.93 -22.95
N THR A 300 2.99 -0.03 -22.08
CA THR A 300 3.93 -0.42 -21.03
C THR A 300 4.12 -1.93 -21.04
N VAL A 301 5.24 -2.40 -20.52
CA VAL A 301 5.47 -3.83 -20.36
C VAL A 301 4.75 -4.33 -19.12
N LYS A 302 4.00 -5.43 -19.26
CA LYS A 302 3.33 -6.04 -18.11
C LYS A 302 4.35 -6.53 -17.08
N ASP A 303 4.24 -5.99 -15.87
CA ASP A 303 5.01 -6.44 -14.71
C ASP A 303 4.17 -7.38 -13.84
N THR A 304 4.52 -8.67 -13.83
CA THR A 304 3.86 -9.69 -13.01
C THR A 304 4.09 -9.51 -11.51
N SER A 305 5.14 -8.76 -11.11
CA SER A 305 5.39 -8.40 -9.72
C SER A 305 4.50 -7.26 -9.22
N MET A 306 3.77 -6.60 -10.12
CA MET A 306 2.95 -5.42 -9.80
C MET A 306 3.75 -4.30 -9.11
N GLY A 307 4.99 -4.06 -9.54
CA GLY A 307 5.89 -3.06 -8.97
C GLY A 307 6.55 -3.45 -7.65
N ARG A 308 6.25 -4.62 -7.09
CA ARG A 308 6.79 -5.03 -5.77
C ARG A 308 8.30 -5.16 -5.76
N VAL A 309 8.85 -5.80 -6.79
CA VAL A 309 10.31 -5.97 -6.95
C VAL A 309 10.99 -4.61 -7.15
N ASP A 310 10.42 -3.77 -8.02
CA ASP A 310 11.00 -2.47 -8.34
C ASP A 310 10.90 -1.49 -7.16
N ASN A 311 9.81 -1.54 -6.38
CA ASN A 311 9.68 -0.71 -5.18
C ASN A 311 10.68 -1.12 -4.10
N ALA A 312 10.90 -2.42 -3.90
CA ALA A 312 11.92 -2.92 -2.97
C ALA A 312 13.34 -2.57 -3.46
N ALA A 313 13.62 -2.66 -4.75
CA ALA A 313 14.89 -2.24 -5.33
C ALA A 313 15.11 -0.71 -5.16
N ASN A 314 14.06 0.10 -5.34
CA ASN A 314 14.13 1.54 -5.13
C ASN A 314 14.55 1.90 -3.70
N PHE A 315 14.10 1.16 -2.69
CA PHE A 315 14.57 1.37 -1.32
C PHE A 315 16.08 1.27 -1.21
N ILE A 316 16.69 0.27 -1.80
CA ILE A 316 18.16 0.11 -1.78
C ILE A 316 18.84 1.24 -2.58
N TYR A 317 18.35 1.55 -3.77
CA TYR A 317 18.89 2.68 -4.56
C TYR A 317 18.75 4.02 -3.81
N ALA A 318 17.68 4.20 -3.04
CA ALA A 318 17.53 5.37 -2.19
C ALA A 318 18.52 5.39 -1.01
N LEU A 319 18.88 4.22 -0.44
CA LEU A 319 19.92 4.13 0.59
C LEU A 319 21.28 4.55 0.04
N ASP A 320 21.62 4.10 -1.15
CA ASP A 320 22.89 4.39 -1.82
C ASP A 320 22.95 5.79 -2.46
N GLY A 321 21.81 6.52 -2.46
CA GLY A 321 21.70 7.86 -3.06
C GLY A 321 21.67 7.87 -4.59
N THR A 322 21.47 6.72 -5.23
CA THR A 322 21.40 6.59 -6.71
C THR A 322 20.00 6.84 -7.27
N ALA A 323 18.97 6.84 -6.42
CA ALA A 323 17.61 7.24 -6.77
C ALA A 323 16.93 7.95 -5.59
N GLU A 324 15.88 8.71 -5.89
CA GLU A 324 14.97 9.23 -4.87
C GLU A 324 14.03 8.12 -4.39
N ALA A 325 13.66 8.16 -3.10
CA ALA A 325 12.68 7.25 -2.55
C ALA A 325 11.29 7.52 -3.14
N LEU A 326 10.58 6.48 -3.56
CA LEU A 326 9.24 6.60 -4.14
C LEU A 326 8.17 7.08 -3.16
N ASN A 327 8.44 7.02 -1.88
CA ASN A 327 7.57 7.57 -0.84
C ASN A 327 8.37 8.03 0.38
N SER A 328 7.74 8.86 1.21
CA SER A 328 8.32 9.39 2.43
C SER A 328 7.46 9.04 3.65
N PRO A 329 8.03 9.07 4.87
CA PRO A 329 7.27 8.91 6.11
C PRO A 329 6.15 9.94 6.27
N ASP A 330 6.35 11.19 5.84
CA ASP A 330 5.33 12.25 5.91
C ASP A 330 4.10 11.93 5.05
N GLN A 331 4.30 11.32 3.88
CA GLN A 331 3.19 10.85 3.04
C GLN A 331 2.41 9.74 3.72
N ALA A 332 3.08 8.85 4.43
CA ALA A 332 2.44 7.80 5.22
C ALA A 332 1.60 8.38 6.37
N VAL A 333 2.08 9.41 7.06
CA VAL A 333 1.32 10.13 8.09
C VAL A 333 0.04 10.74 7.51
N LYS A 334 0.17 11.47 6.39
CA LYS A 334 -1.00 12.07 5.71
C LYS A 334 -2.02 11.02 5.27
N LEU A 335 -1.55 9.87 4.78
CA LEU A 335 -2.41 8.77 4.37
C LEU A 335 -3.17 8.18 5.56
N MET A 336 -2.47 7.90 6.68
CA MET A 336 -3.11 7.34 7.88
C MET A 336 -4.09 8.32 8.52
N ARG A 337 -3.79 9.62 8.50
CA ARG A 337 -4.72 10.68 8.93
C ARG A 337 -6.04 10.65 8.13
N ILE A 338 -5.97 10.45 6.83
CA ILE A 338 -7.16 10.31 5.98
C ILE A 338 -7.94 9.04 6.37
N ILE A 339 -7.26 7.93 6.60
CA ILE A 339 -7.89 6.65 6.97
C ILE A 339 -8.58 6.77 8.33
N ASP A 340 -7.94 7.39 9.33
CA ASP A 340 -8.54 7.63 10.64
C ASP A 340 -9.79 8.51 10.54
N ALA A 341 -9.74 9.58 9.74
CA ALA A 341 -10.88 10.44 9.48
C ALA A 341 -12.02 9.72 8.74
N LEU A 342 -11.68 8.81 7.82
CA LEU A 342 -12.64 7.99 7.10
C LEU A 342 -13.41 7.08 8.06
N TYR A 343 -12.70 6.35 8.94
CA TYR A 343 -13.36 5.52 9.96
C TYR A 343 -14.17 6.34 10.97
N ALA A 344 -13.66 7.48 11.39
CA ALA A 344 -14.39 8.39 12.29
C ALA A 344 -15.67 8.94 11.64
N SER A 345 -15.62 9.29 10.36
CA SER A 345 -16.79 9.72 9.60
C SER A 345 -17.82 8.60 9.44
N ALA A 346 -17.37 7.39 9.09
CA ALA A 346 -18.26 6.23 8.96
C ALA A 346 -18.96 5.91 10.29
N ALA A 347 -18.23 5.97 11.40
CA ALA A 347 -18.78 5.69 12.74
C ALA A 347 -19.77 6.77 13.22
N SER A 348 -19.51 8.04 12.93
CA SER A 348 -20.35 9.16 13.34
C SER A 348 -21.49 9.49 12.39
N HIS A 349 -21.45 8.95 11.16
CA HIS A 349 -22.34 9.30 10.02
C HIS A 349 -22.32 10.81 9.71
N LYS A 350 -21.17 11.46 9.93
CA LYS A 350 -20.97 12.90 9.68
C LYS A 350 -19.60 13.14 9.02
N PRO A 351 -19.47 14.21 8.23
CA PRO A 351 -18.15 14.63 7.77
C PRO A 351 -17.21 14.94 8.96
N VAL A 352 -15.96 14.50 8.84
CA VAL A 352 -14.89 14.82 9.78
C VAL A 352 -14.03 15.93 9.20
N MET A 353 -14.01 17.07 9.88
CA MET A 353 -13.17 18.21 9.49
C MET A 353 -11.74 17.97 9.96
N LEU A 354 -10.79 18.13 9.07
CA LEU A 354 -9.35 18.05 9.36
C LEU A 354 -8.77 19.47 9.27
N ASN A 355 -9.11 20.30 10.27
CA ASN A 355 -8.58 21.66 10.36
C ASN A 355 -7.05 21.61 10.37
N ASN A 356 -6.43 22.55 9.63
CA ASN A 356 -4.98 22.70 9.56
C ASN A 356 -4.40 22.83 10.97
N ILE A 357 -3.61 21.86 11.38
CA ILE A 357 -2.63 22.00 12.44
C ILE A 357 -1.28 22.19 11.77
#